data_5073300428850baeb51ff8f298afc74a
#
_entry.id   5073300428850baeb51ff8f298afc74a
#
_cell.length_a   1.000
_cell.length_b   1.000
_cell.length_c   1.000
_cell.angle_alpha   90.00
_cell.angle_beta   90.00
_cell.angle_gamma   90.00
#
_symmetry.space_group_name_H-M   'P 1'
#
loop_
_entity.id
_entity.type
_entity.pdbx_description
1 polymer ?
#
loop_
_entity_poly.entity_id
_entity_poly.type
_entity_poly.pdbx_seq_one_letter_code
_entity_poly.pdbx_strand_id
1 'polypeptide(L)'
;MAQFVKLVPENLKTLREVNPRLMSYNVEFAEVTGGTFWKAYTPEQVAGTEEFHVAPSADGIAAMYKDLMQVYAPIDLYNEKLRSLAKELGTAWVRVSGTWATKTYYDFDNTTGGTAPEGYLNVLTKEQWIGVLDF
;
A
#
# COMPACT_ATOMS: atom_id res chain seq x y z
N MET A 1 -26.78 -2.51 -36.69
CA MET A 1 -27.34 -1.57 -35.71
C MET A 1 -27.06 -2.13 -34.33
N ALA A 2 -26.44 -1.32 -33.46
CA ALA A 2 -26.17 -1.74 -32.08
C ALA A 2 -27.50 -1.73 -31.31
N GLN A 3 -27.83 -2.85 -30.67
CA GLN A 3 -29.02 -2.99 -29.85
C GLN A 3 -28.65 -2.59 -28.40
N PHE A 4 -29.24 -1.51 -27.93
CA PHE A 4 -29.03 -1.05 -26.55
C PHE A 4 -30.04 -1.76 -25.63
N VAL A 5 -29.51 -2.33 -24.54
CA VAL A 5 -30.35 -2.87 -23.46
C VAL A 5 -30.36 -1.86 -22.32
N LYS A 6 -31.54 -1.35 -21.98
CA LYS A 6 -31.69 -0.47 -20.82
C LYS A 6 -31.80 -1.35 -19.57
N LEU A 7 -30.85 -1.21 -18.65
CA LEU A 7 -30.93 -1.80 -17.33
C LEU A 7 -31.70 -0.87 -16.39
N VAL A 8 -32.69 -1.42 -15.72
CA VAL A 8 -33.54 -0.73 -14.73
C VAL A 8 -33.25 -1.43 -13.39
N PRO A 9 -32.42 -0.88 -12.52
CA PRO A 9 -32.00 -1.56 -11.28
C PRO A 9 -33.16 -2.03 -10.40
N GLU A 10 -34.24 -1.26 -10.36
CA GLU A 10 -35.45 -1.56 -9.56
C GLU A 10 -36.15 -2.83 -10.01
N ASN A 11 -35.96 -3.24 -11.27
CA ASN A 11 -36.57 -4.46 -11.84
C ASN A 11 -35.66 -5.68 -11.70
N LEU A 12 -34.43 -5.51 -11.16
CA LEU A 12 -33.49 -6.60 -10.95
C LEU A 12 -33.86 -7.37 -9.68
N LYS A 13 -33.93 -8.70 -9.80
CA LYS A 13 -34.17 -9.56 -8.64
C LYS A 13 -32.90 -9.65 -7.81
N THR A 14 -33.04 -9.40 -6.51
CA THR A 14 -31.95 -9.67 -5.56
C THR A 14 -31.64 -11.16 -5.54
N LEU A 15 -30.40 -11.54 -5.86
CA LEU A 15 -29.95 -12.93 -5.86
C LEU A 15 -29.37 -13.36 -4.52
N ARG A 16 -28.67 -12.42 -3.82
CA ARG A 16 -28.11 -12.63 -2.48
C ARG A 16 -27.84 -11.30 -1.81
N GLU A 17 -27.73 -11.34 -0.52
CA GLU A 17 -27.09 -10.27 0.27
C GLU A 17 -25.59 -10.58 0.41
N VAL A 18 -24.78 -9.56 0.33
CA VAL A 18 -23.32 -9.67 0.55
C VAL A 18 -22.95 -9.13 1.92
N ASN A 19 -21.90 -9.70 2.51
CA ASN A 19 -21.37 -9.20 3.76
C ASN A 19 -20.94 -7.72 3.59
N PRO A 20 -21.31 -6.80 4.53
CA PRO A 20 -20.91 -5.40 4.47
C PRO A 20 -19.40 -5.20 4.35
N ARG A 21 -18.60 -6.18 4.82
CA ARG A 21 -17.13 -6.18 4.72
C ARG A 21 -16.59 -6.86 3.47
N LEU A 22 -17.42 -7.06 2.44
CA LEU A 22 -16.97 -7.63 1.16
C LEU A 22 -15.86 -6.79 0.54
N MET A 23 -15.98 -5.47 0.61
CA MET A 23 -14.90 -4.56 0.27
C MET A 23 -13.84 -4.60 1.37
N SER A 24 -12.63 -4.91 1.01
CA SER A 24 -11.49 -5.05 1.93
C SER A 24 -10.29 -4.31 1.37
N TYR A 25 -9.41 -3.86 2.25
CA TYR A 25 -8.24 -3.07 1.87
C TYR A 25 -6.98 -3.88 2.08
N ASN A 26 -6.07 -3.78 1.13
CA ASN A 26 -4.71 -4.24 1.28
C ASN A 26 -3.79 -3.02 1.33
N VAL A 27 -3.04 -2.89 2.41
CA VAL A 27 -2.09 -1.82 2.63
C VAL A 27 -0.68 -2.41 2.52
N GLU A 28 0.17 -1.76 1.75
CA GLU A 28 1.58 -2.16 1.64
C GLU A 28 2.32 -1.85 2.95
N PHE A 29 3.19 -2.76 3.39
CA PHE A 29 3.96 -2.56 4.64
C PHE A 29 4.77 -1.27 4.63
N ALA A 30 5.33 -0.88 3.48
CA ALA A 30 6.07 0.36 3.33
C ALA A 30 5.24 1.63 3.59
N GLU A 31 3.91 1.56 3.50
CA GLU A 31 3.03 2.64 3.91
C GLU A 31 3.08 2.85 5.44
N VAL A 32 3.13 1.76 6.19
CA VAL A 32 3.12 1.79 7.66
C VAL A 32 4.51 2.07 8.24
N THR A 33 5.53 1.38 7.75
CA THR A 33 6.91 1.48 8.27
C THR A 33 7.69 2.63 7.67
N GLY A 34 7.26 3.17 6.54
CA GLY A 34 8.12 3.91 5.64
C GLY A 34 9.12 2.96 4.96
N GLY A 35 10.01 3.53 4.19
CA GLY A 35 11.06 2.78 3.49
C GLY A 35 11.02 2.96 1.99
N THR A 36 11.77 2.13 1.28
CA THR A 36 11.92 2.23 -0.17
C THR A 36 10.76 1.59 -0.90
N PHE A 37 10.11 2.35 -1.77
CA PHE A 37 9.02 1.85 -2.62
C PHE A 37 9.02 2.54 -3.99
N TRP A 38 8.07 2.18 -4.84
CA TRP A 38 7.99 2.70 -6.20
C TRP A 38 7.83 4.21 -6.24
N LYS A 39 8.67 4.85 -7.03
CA LYS A 39 8.59 6.27 -7.35
C LYS A 39 7.43 6.54 -8.30
N ALA A 40 6.74 7.65 -8.12
CA ALA A 40 5.73 8.08 -9.09
C ALA A 40 6.40 8.39 -10.44
N TYR A 41 5.72 8.05 -11.52
CA TYR A 41 6.16 8.44 -12.86
C TYR A 41 6.10 9.95 -13.04
N THR A 42 7.07 10.50 -13.77
CA THR A 42 7.01 11.90 -14.19
C THR A 42 5.95 12.09 -15.29
N PRO A 43 5.42 13.29 -15.49
CA PRO A 43 4.52 13.57 -16.61
C PRO A 43 5.12 13.18 -17.95
N GLU A 44 6.43 13.36 -18.14
CA GLU A 44 7.17 13.03 -19.35
C GLU A 44 7.26 11.51 -19.56
N GLN A 45 7.45 10.73 -18.50
CA GLN A 45 7.41 9.27 -18.52
C GLN A 45 6.01 8.76 -18.88
N VAL A 46 4.98 9.35 -18.31
CA VAL A 46 3.58 9.02 -18.63
C VAL A 46 3.25 9.37 -20.08
N ALA A 47 3.80 10.48 -20.60
CA ALA A 47 3.64 10.90 -21.99
C ALA A 47 4.50 10.09 -22.98
N GLY A 48 5.42 9.24 -22.48
CA GLY A 48 6.34 8.46 -23.31
C GLY A 48 7.43 9.30 -24.00
N THR A 49 7.72 10.49 -23.47
CA THR A 49 8.75 11.41 -23.98
C THR A 49 10.07 11.29 -23.22
N GLU A 50 10.06 10.61 -22.07
CA GLU A 50 11.24 10.27 -21.28
C GLU A 50 11.35 8.76 -21.16
N GLU A 51 12.54 8.21 -21.44
CA GLU A 51 12.81 6.78 -21.28
C GLU A 51 13.14 6.45 -19.81
N PHE A 52 12.76 5.25 -19.38
CA PHE A 52 13.15 4.73 -18.08
C PHE A 52 14.61 4.28 -18.12
N HIS A 53 15.41 4.83 -17.24
CA HIS A 53 16.79 4.37 -17.03
C HIS A 53 16.76 3.14 -16.12
N VAL A 54 16.77 1.97 -16.72
CA VAL A 54 16.95 0.71 -16.01
C VAL A 54 18.42 0.35 -16.09
N ALA A 55 19.17 0.57 -15.01
CA ALA A 55 20.56 0.16 -14.97
C ALA A 55 20.66 -1.37 -14.95
N PRO A 56 21.39 -2.00 -15.87
CA PRO A 56 21.68 -3.42 -15.79
C PRO A 56 22.52 -3.67 -14.53
N SER A 57 22.02 -4.53 -13.64
CA SER A 57 22.71 -4.82 -12.37
C SER A 57 22.89 -6.33 -12.20
N ALA A 58 24.09 -6.69 -11.73
CA ALA A 58 24.43 -8.05 -11.35
C ALA A 58 23.71 -8.52 -10.06
N ASP A 59 23.14 -7.59 -9.28
CA ASP A 59 22.57 -7.84 -7.96
C ASP A 59 21.05 -8.12 -7.97
N GLY A 60 20.49 -8.46 -9.13
CA GLY A 60 19.11 -8.87 -9.29
C GLY A 60 18.11 -7.69 -9.35
N ILE A 61 16.85 -7.99 -9.13
CA ILE A 61 15.71 -7.07 -9.32
C ILE A 61 15.86 -5.76 -8.51
N ALA A 62 16.42 -5.80 -7.30
CA ALA A 62 16.52 -4.61 -6.44
C ALA A 62 17.43 -3.52 -7.00
N ALA A 63 18.53 -3.93 -7.66
CA ALA A 63 19.45 -2.97 -8.27
C ALA A 63 18.97 -2.51 -9.65
N MET A 64 18.20 -3.36 -10.37
CA MET A 64 17.58 -3.02 -11.65
C MET A 64 16.55 -1.87 -11.50
N TYR A 65 15.95 -1.72 -10.34
CA TYR A 65 14.90 -0.73 -10.08
C TYR A 65 15.34 0.46 -9.22
N LYS A 66 16.64 0.65 -9.00
CA LYS A 66 17.17 1.73 -8.14
C LYS A 66 16.63 3.11 -8.51
N ASP A 67 16.54 3.42 -9.80
CA ASP A 67 16.06 4.70 -10.29
C ASP A 67 14.52 4.81 -10.29
N LEU A 68 13.83 3.68 -10.11
CA LEU A 68 12.36 3.62 -10.01
C LEU A 68 11.87 3.60 -8.57
N MET A 69 12.78 3.66 -7.61
CA MET A 69 12.47 3.62 -6.18
C MET A 69 12.79 4.95 -5.52
N GLN A 70 12.07 5.24 -4.45
CA GLN A 70 12.39 6.33 -3.52
C GLN A 70 12.06 5.93 -2.09
N VAL A 71 12.63 6.66 -1.13
CA VAL A 71 12.33 6.47 0.29
C VAL A 71 11.11 7.31 0.64
N TYR A 72 10.13 6.68 1.27
CA TYR A 72 8.93 7.30 1.81
C TYR A 72 8.99 7.34 3.34
N ALA A 73 8.44 8.40 3.91
CA ALA A 73 8.14 8.44 5.33
C ALA A 73 6.95 7.53 5.65
N PRO A 74 6.84 7.01 6.90
CA PRO A 74 5.62 6.34 7.35
C PRO A 74 4.40 7.22 7.19
N ILE A 75 3.26 6.62 6.85
CA ILE A 75 1.99 7.33 6.80
C ILE A 75 1.59 7.80 8.20
N ASP A 76 1.04 9.01 8.28
CA ASP A 76 0.47 9.51 9.53
C ASP A 76 -0.94 8.93 9.72
N LEU A 77 -1.03 7.84 10.49
CA LEU A 77 -2.28 7.15 10.83
C LEU A 77 -3.20 7.95 11.77
N TYR A 78 -2.71 9.06 12.34
CA TYR A 78 -3.50 9.98 13.16
C TYR A 78 -4.00 11.21 12.40
N ASN A 79 -3.69 11.29 11.10
CA ASN A 79 -4.17 12.37 10.24
C ASN A 79 -5.70 12.36 10.16
N GLU A 80 -6.34 13.44 10.64
CA GLU A 80 -7.80 13.55 10.73
C GLU A 80 -8.51 13.42 9.38
N LYS A 81 -7.94 14.00 8.33
CA LYS A 81 -8.50 13.90 6.97
C LYS A 81 -8.46 12.47 6.46
N LEU A 82 -7.35 11.79 6.65
CA LEU A 82 -7.20 10.38 6.26
C LEU A 82 -8.22 9.51 6.99
N ARG A 83 -8.35 9.66 8.30
CA ARG A 83 -9.32 8.94 9.13
C ARG A 83 -10.78 9.23 8.71
N SER A 84 -11.09 10.48 8.42
CA SER A 84 -12.43 10.86 7.94
C SER A 84 -12.75 10.16 6.61
N LEU A 85 -11.83 10.16 5.67
CA LEU A 85 -12.00 9.50 4.38
C LEU A 85 -12.13 7.98 4.52
N ALA A 86 -11.33 7.35 5.38
CA ALA A 86 -11.43 5.92 5.66
C ALA A 86 -12.78 5.56 6.27
N LYS A 87 -13.29 6.38 7.18
CA LYS A 87 -14.61 6.20 7.80
C LYS A 87 -15.75 6.26 6.77
N GLU A 88 -15.65 7.14 5.78
CA GLU A 88 -16.63 7.23 4.68
C GLU A 88 -16.66 5.96 3.80
N LEU A 89 -15.57 5.23 3.72
CA LEU A 89 -15.51 3.95 3.00
C LEU A 89 -16.26 2.82 3.72
N GLY A 90 -16.58 3.00 5.00
CA GLY A 90 -17.33 2.05 5.81
C GLY A 90 -16.49 0.92 6.39
N THR A 91 -17.18 -0.05 6.96
CA THR A 91 -16.54 -1.19 7.64
C THR A 91 -15.89 -2.13 6.65
N ALA A 92 -14.60 -2.45 6.86
CA ALA A 92 -13.83 -3.32 6.01
C ALA A 92 -12.87 -4.22 6.80
N TRP A 93 -12.38 -5.27 6.17
CA TRP A 93 -11.17 -5.96 6.62
C TRP A 93 -9.96 -5.22 6.07
N VAL A 94 -8.93 -5.05 6.89
CA VAL A 94 -7.66 -4.46 6.47
C VAL A 94 -6.57 -5.51 6.59
N ARG A 95 -5.79 -5.66 5.55
CA ARG A 95 -4.61 -6.51 5.51
C ARG A 95 -3.39 -5.63 5.25
N VAL A 96 -2.46 -5.60 6.19
CA VAL A 96 -1.15 -5.00 5.99
C VAL A 96 -0.21 -6.09 5.47
N SER A 97 0.32 -5.93 4.28
CA SER A 97 1.13 -6.95 3.61
C SER A 97 2.03 -6.33 2.53
N GLY A 98 2.42 -7.10 1.54
CA GLY A 98 3.17 -6.66 0.38
C GLY A 98 4.58 -7.21 0.33
N THR A 99 5.34 -6.73 -0.64
CA THR A 99 6.69 -7.21 -0.97
C THR A 99 7.65 -7.16 0.22
N TRP A 100 7.51 -6.15 1.06
CA TRP A 100 8.42 -5.91 2.19
C TRP A 100 8.01 -6.60 3.49
N ALA A 101 6.86 -7.28 3.53
CA ALA A 101 6.38 -7.96 4.74
C ALA A 101 7.40 -8.96 5.31
N THR A 102 8.06 -9.73 4.44
CA THR A 102 9.09 -10.70 4.84
C THR A 102 10.46 -10.07 5.13
N LYS A 103 10.61 -8.79 4.84
CA LYS A 103 11.83 -7.99 5.09
C LYS A 103 11.65 -6.96 6.20
N THR A 104 10.53 -7.04 6.91
CA THR A 104 10.23 -6.16 8.04
C THR A 104 10.45 -6.92 9.35
N TYR A 105 11.25 -6.33 10.23
CA TYR A 105 11.45 -6.82 11.60
C TYR A 105 10.38 -6.23 12.52
N TYR A 106 9.76 -7.07 13.34
CA TYR A 106 8.70 -6.65 14.28
C TYR A 106 9.33 -6.35 15.63
N ASP A 107 9.55 -5.06 15.92
CA ASP A 107 10.21 -4.58 17.14
C ASP A 107 9.20 -4.01 18.14
N PHE A 108 8.47 -4.89 18.80
CA PHE A 108 7.47 -4.48 19.79
C PHE A 108 8.06 -4.21 21.19
N ASP A 109 9.31 -4.58 21.39
CA ASP A 109 10.05 -4.37 22.65
C ASP A 109 11.03 -3.20 22.57
N ASN A 110 11.07 -2.51 21.42
CA ASN A 110 11.94 -1.36 21.13
C ASN A 110 13.44 -1.66 21.34
N THR A 111 13.85 -2.84 20.88
CA THR A 111 15.23 -3.34 21.04
C THR A 111 16.17 -2.87 19.95
N THR A 112 15.64 -2.48 18.80
CA THR A 112 16.45 -2.09 17.64
C THR A 112 16.72 -0.59 17.55
N GLY A 113 15.99 0.22 18.33
CA GLY A 113 16.05 1.67 18.23
C GLY A 113 15.67 2.20 16.84
N GLY A 114 14.83 1.44 16.09
CA GLY A 114 14.39 1.79 14.73
C GLY A 114 15.38 1.40 13.62
N THR A 115 16.49 0.72 13.96
CA THR A 115 17.46 0.25 12.96
C THR A 115 17.18 -1.22 12.63
N ALA A 116 16.95 -1.52 11.36
CA ALA A 116 16.68 -2.89 10.92
C ALA A 116 17.87 -3.81 11.18
N PRO A 117 17.68 -4.96 11.85
CA PRO A 117 18.72 -5.97 12.02
C PRO A 117 19.15 -6.58 10.69
N GLU A 118 20.27 -7.29 10.71
CA GLU A 118 20.78 -8.01 9.54
C GLU A 118 19.70 -8.92 8.93
N GLY A 119 19.56 -8.88 7.63
CA GLY A 119 18.56 -9.64 6.88
C GLY A 119 17.19 -8.95 6.73
N TYR A 120 16.98 -7.83 7.42
CA TYR A 120 15.78 -7.02 7.31
C TYR A 120 16.06 -5.66 6.67
N LEU A 121 15.04 -5.03 6.12
CA LEU A 121 15.13 -3.72 5.47
C LEU A 121 14.34 -2.65 6.22
N ASN A 122 13.29 -3.04 6.92
CA ASN A 122 12.40 -2.15 7.65
C ASN A 122 12.19 -2.65 9.08
N VAL A 123 11.71 -1.75 9.93
CA VAL A 123 11.27 -2.07 11.29
C VAL A 123 9.81 -1.63 11.44
N LEU A 124 8.98 -2.52 11.96
CA LEU A 124 7.65 -2.18 12.44
C LEU A 124 7.71 -2.00 13.94
N THR A 125 7.55 -0.77 14.40
CA THR A 125 7.54 -0.50 15.84
C THR A 125 6.18 -0.80 16.46
N LYS A 126 6.16 -0.93 17.78
CA LYS A 126 4.92 -1.10 18.53
C LYS A 126 3.94 0.07 18.32
N GLU A 127 4.46 1.29 18.29
CA GLU A 127 3.66 2.52 18.08
C GLU A 127 3.00 2.52 16.71
N GLN A 128 3.74 2.15 15.67
CA GLN A 128 3.18 2.03 14.32
C GLN A 128 2.08 0.98 14.26
N TRP A 129 2.29 -0.18 14.91
CA TRP A 129 1.28 -1.23 14.94
C TRP A 129 0.03 -0.84 15.74
N ILE A 130 0.21 -0.16 16.87
CA ILE A 130 -0.92 0.41 17.62
C ILE A 130 -1.68 1.41 16.74
N GLY A 131 -0.98 2.26 15.99
CA GLY A 131 -1.59 3.19 15.04
C GLY A 131 -2.46 2.48 13.99
N VAL A 132 -2.00 1.34 13.47
CA VAL A 132 -2.79 0.51 12.52
C VAL A 132 -4.05 -0.05 13.17
N LEU A 133 -3.94 -0.52 14.40
CA LEU A 133 -5.09 -1.11 15.14
C LEU A 133 -6.12 -0.06 15.56
N ASP A 134 -5.66 1.18 15.81
CA ASP A 134 -6.52 2.29 16.21
C ASP A 134 -7.20 2.98 15.03
N PHE A 135 -6.57 2.90 13.86
CA PHE A 135 -7.08 3.49 12.62
C PHE A 135 -8.37 2.84 12.13
#